data_0949705495b15de8cdf0b47c9ea8c5c5
#
_entry.id   0949705495b15de8cdf0b47c9ea8c5c5
#
_cell.length_a   1.000
_cell.length_b   1.000
_cell.length_c   1.000
_cell.angle_alpha   90.00
_cell.angle_beta   90.00
_cell.angle_gamma   90.00
#
_symmetry.space_group_name_H-M   'P 1'
#
loop_
_entity.id
_entity.type
_entity.pdbx_description
1 polymer ?
#
loop_
_entity_poly.entity_id
_entity_poly.type
_entity_poly.pdbx_seq_one_letter_code
_entity_poly.pdbx_strand_id
1 'polypeptide(L)'
;MEDNTKKHLDQLGDVIDAKLEKAYGQAIESANGKADEMLKSEISNLTNKFNERFDALEVSNKKNFEAGKKVSFKGALAEAIEGGAIDAMRNGMSKAARFEVKADMTTAADFTGEVIPADRVPGYKYDPTRLVHVRQLIPQGSTTSDVVRFVKESGYSNGAAPKAEGATLGQSDFDFTASDANVQKIGTYFRISEEMLNDTPQLTSYLSARAPEKLLEVEDTQILNGNGTAPNLSGIITDATAFAAGGFANAIESANEFDVLTVALNQLALANYAADYIMINPTDFHKILLLKSTQNEYLVKDWNQGLQPRINGVPVILNTAITSDKYLVGNFGMGTQLWVRDNVGVEFFREDGTNVRDGFVTVRVQERVALTNYLPNAFVAGDFSDDKAALETA
;
A
#
# COMPACT_ATOMS: atom_id res chain seq x y z
N MET A 1 -21.61 78.34 4.99
CA MET A 1 -20.38 77.98 4.22
C MET A 1 -20.05 76.48 4.31
N GLU A 2 -20.54 75.76 5.34
CA GLU A 2 -20.25 74.30 5.48
C GLU A 2 -21.01 73.38 4.50
N ASP A 3 -22.16 73.80 4.02
CA ASP A 3 -22.98 72.95 3.15
C ASP A 3 -22.47 72.85 1.67
N ASN A 4 -21.76 73.90 1.24
CA ASN A 4 -21.16 73.92 -0.06
C ASN A 4 -19.85 73.07 -0.17
N THR A 5 -19.10 73.02 0.94
CA THR A 5 -17.86 72.22 1.05
C THR A 5 -18.17 70.73 1.08
N LYS A 6 -19.26 70.33 1.74
CA LYS A 6 -19.71 68.94 1.77
C LYS A 6 -20.14 68.43 0.40
N LYS A 7 -20.92 69.23 -0.32
CA LYS A 7 -21.34 68.90 -1.73
C LYS A 7 -20.14 68.80 -2.68
N HIS A 8 -19.14 69.64 -2.52
CA HIS A 8 -17.93 69.53 -3.35
C HIS A 8 -17.05 68.32 -2.96
N LEU A 9 -17.03 67.90 -1.71
CA LEU A 9 -16.33 66.68 -1.26
C LEU A 9 -17.03 65.40 -1.78
N ASP A 10 -18.37 65.36 -1.75
CA ASP A 10 -19.14 64.23 -2.28
C ASP A 10 -18.98 64.13 -3.79
N GLN A 11 -19.00 65.27 -4.54
CA GLN A 11 -18.76 65.29 -5.99
C GLN A 11 -17.30 64.89 -6.35
N LEU A 12 -16.32 65.22 -5.49
CA LEU A 12 -14.94 64.74 -5.69
C LEU A 12 -14.81 63.24 -5.41
N GLY A 13 -15.55 62.73 -4.43
CA GLY A 13 -15.64 61.29 -4.12
C GLY A 13 -16.15 60.51 -5.32
N ASP A 14 -17.29 60.93 -5.86
CA ASP A 14 -17.92 60.25 -7.02
C ASP A 14 -17.06 60.33 -8.27
N VAL A 15 -16.30 61.40 -8.50
CA VAL A 15 -15.36 61.52 -9.63
C VAL A 15 -14.12 60.65 -9.45
N ILE A 16 -13.65 60.47 -8.24
CA ILE A 16 -12.50 59.62 -7.90
C ILE A 16 -12.90 58.14 -8.08
N ASP A 17 -14.07 57.74 -7.56
CA ASP A 17 -14.55 56.39 -7.66
C ASP A 17 -14.83 55.99 -9.11
N ALA A 18 -15.45 56.89 -9.92
CA ALA A 18 -15.63 56.64 -11.35
C ALA A 18 -14.31 56.56 -12.14
N LYS A 19 -13.30 57.34 -11.77
CA LYS A 19 -11.94 57.21 -12.38
C LYS A 19 -11.23 55.95 -11.93
N LEU A 20 -11.39 55.52 -10.69
CA LEU A 20 -10.80 54.28 -10.17
C LEU A 20 -11.40 53.04 -10.84
N GLU A 21 -12.75 52.97 -10.95
CA GLU A 21 -13.41 51.89 -11.66
C GLU A 21 -12.99 51.81 -13.12
N LYS A 22 -12.86 52.95 -13.79
CA LYS A 22 -12.41 53.00 -15.18
C LYS A 22 -10.93 52.55 -15.33
N ALA A 23 -10.08 52.92 -14.41
CA ALA A 23 -8.67 52.49 -14.37
C ALA A 23 -8.53 51.01 -14.04
N TYR A 24 -9.32 50.46 -13.09
CA TYR A 24 -9.36 49.02 -12.81
C TYR A 24 -9.90 48.23 -14.00
N GLY A 25 -10.99 48.70 -14.61
CA GLY A 25 -11.53 48.07 -15.81
C GLY A 25 -10.52 47.98 -16.96
N GLN A 26 -9.83 49.09 -17.25
CA GLN A 26 -8.80 49.13 -18.31
C GLN A 26 -7.56 48.29 -17.95
N ALA A 27 -7.20 48.17 -16.66
CA ALA A 27 -6.07 47.32 -16.23
C ALA A 27 -6.42 45.84 -16.35
N ILE A 28 -7.63 45.43 -16.04
CA ILE A 28 -8.10 44.05 -16.17
C ILE A 28 -8.22 43.66 -17.66
N GLU A 29 -8.75 44.57 -18.49
CA GLU A 29 -8.88 44.31 -19.93
C GLU A 29 -7.52 44.20 -20.63
N SER A 30 -6.57 45.06 -20.26
CA SER A 30 -5.19 44.99 -20.78
C SER A 30 -4.42 43.77 -20.27
N ALA A 31 -4.66 43.30 -19.06
CA ALA A 31 -4.05 42.09 -18.50
C ALA A 31 -4.60 40.82 -19.16
N ASN A 32 -5.92 40.76 -19.37
CA ASN A 32 -6.56 39.64 -20.05
C ASN A 32 -6.17 39.58 -21.54
N GLY A 33 -6.08 40.72 -22.24
CA GLY A 33 -5.63 40.77 -23.62
C GLY A 33 -4.19 40.30 -23.80
N LYS A 34 -3.27 40.70 -22.91
CA LYS A 34 -1.88 40.23 -22.95
C LYS A 34 -1.74 38.73 -22.60
N ALA A 35 -2.55 38.24 -21.66
CA ALA A 35 -2.59 36.81 -21.33
C ALA A 35 -3.10 35.97 -22.50
N ASP A 36 -4.15 36.43 -23.20
CA ASP A 36 -4.71 35.76 -24.37
C ASP A 36 -3.74 35.78 -25.55
N GLU A 37 -3.02 36.86 -25.78
CA GLU A 37 -2.00 36.92 -26.84
C GLU A 37 -0.80 36.00 -26.55
N MET A 38 -0.34 35.93 -25.30
CA MET A 38 0.72 35.00 -24.88
C MET A 38 0.27 33.54 -25.01
N LEU A 39 -0.96 33.25 -24.58
CA LEU A 39 -1.53 31.88 -24.72
C LEU A 39 -1.66 31.48 -26.19
N LYS A 40 -2.17 32.38 -27.05
CA LYS A 40 -2.27 32.14 -28.50
C LYS A 40 -0.90 31.94 -29.15
N SER A 41 0.11 32.72 -28.76
CA SER A 41 1.47 32.56 -29.28
C SER A 41 2.10 31.24 -28.84
N GLU A 42 1.89 30.82 -27.59
CA GLU A 42 2.41 29.54 -27.09
C GLU A 42 1.68 28.34 -27.69
N ILE A 43 0.36 28.40 -27.86
CA ILE A 43 -0.41 27.37 -28.55
C ILE A 43 0.04 27.28 -30.02
N SER A 44 0.27 28.40 -30.70
CA SER A 44 0.79 28.42 -32.07
C SER A 44 2.20 27.79 -32.17
N ASN A 45 3.08 28.11 -31.23
CA ASN A 45 4.44 27.54 -31.16
C ASN A 45 4.40 26.03 -30.86
N LEU A 46 3.50 25.58 -29.97
CA LEU A 46 3.31 24.16 -29.69
C LEU A 46 2.72 23.42 -30.89
N THR A 47 1.75 24.04 -31.58
CA THR A 47 1.15 23.46 -32.78
C THR A 47 2.19 23.34 -33.92
N ASN A 48 3.03 24.33 -34.11
CA ASN A 48 4.11 24.28 -35.11
C ASN A 48 5.14 23.19 -34.77
N LYS A 49 5.57 23.09 -33.50
CA LYS A 49 6.48 22.02 -33.08
C LYS A 49 5.86 20.63 -33.19
N PHE A 50 4.54 20.54 -32.99
CA PHE A 50 3.82 19.28 -33.17
C PHE A 50 3.74 18.90 -34.65
N ASN A 51 3.44 19.86 -35.52
CA ASN A 51 3.39 19.64 -36.97
C ASN A 51 4.78 19.28 -37.52
N GLU A 52 5.85 19.97 -37.10
CA GLU A 52 7.22 19.63 -37.50
C GLU A 52 7.63 18.19 -37.09
N ARG A 53 7.20 17.75 -35.88
CA ARG A 53 7.44 16.37 -35.44
C ARG A 53 6.55 15.37 -36.19
N PHE A 54 5.34 15.75 -36.54
CA PHE A 54 4.44 14.92 -37.34
C PHE A 54 4.95 14.76 -38.77
N ASP A 55 5.43 15.85 -39.39
CA ASP A 55 6.04 15.83 -40.71
C ASP A 55 7.34 15.00 -40.71
N ALA A 56 8.17 15.14 -39.67
CA ALA A 56 9.37 14.32 -39.50
C ALA A 56 9.05 12.82 -39.35
N LEU A 57 7.96 12.47 -38.63
CA LEU A 57 7.46 11.10 -38.50
C LEU A 57 6.89 10.59 -39.83
N GLU A 58 6.15 11.43 -40.54
CA GLU A 58 5.59 11.06 -41.86
C GLU A 58 6.69 10.85 -42.91
N VAL A 59 7.72 11.69 -42.91
CA VAL A 59 8.92 11.52 -43.77
C VAL A 59 9.69 10.26 -43.37
N SER A 60 9.82 9.98 -42.07
CA SER A 60 10.44 8.75 -41.56
C SER A 60 9.63 7.51 -41.94
N ASN A 61 8.32 7.57 -41.83
CA ASN A 61 7.43 6.48 -42.24
C ASN A 61 7.41 6.32 -43.77
N LYS A 62 7.42 7.37 -44.55
CA LYS A 62 7.56 7.27 -46.03
C LYS A 62 8.88 6.65 -46.44
N LYS A 63 10.01 7.04 -45.79
CA LYS A 63 11.30 6.39 -46.05
C LYS A 63 11.32 4.93 -45.69
N ASN A 64 10.66 4.55 -44.58
CA ASN A 64 10.53 3.14 -44.18
C ASN A 64 9.53 2.37 -45.07
N PHE A 65 8.52 3.04 -45.63
CA PHE A 65 7.58 2.45 -46.58
C PHE A 65 8.18 2.29 -47.97
N GLU A 66 9.05 3.20 -48.40
CA GLU A 66 9.79 3.05 -49.67
C GLU A 66 10.90 1.99 -49.59
N ALA A 67 11.51 1.80 -48.40
CA ALA A 67 12.46 0.71 -48.17
C ALA A 67 11.78 -0.68 -48.12
N GLY A 68 10.48 -0.72 -47.91
CA GLY A 68 9.65 -1.96 -47.82
C GLY A 68 8.84 -2.30 -49.07
N LYS A 69 9.15 -1.67 -50.23
CA LYS A 69 8.46 -2.05 -51.47
C LYS A 69 8.77 -3.50 -51.80
N LYS A 70 7.77 -4.36 -51.60
CA LYS A 70 7.83 -5.75 -52.04
C LYS A 70 8.09 -5.77 -53.54
N VAL A 71 9.29 -6.07 -53.95
CA VAL A 71 9.62 -6.28 -55.37
C VAL A 71 9.06 -7.66 -55.75
N SER A 72 7.81 -7.67 -56.22
CA SER A 72 7.27 -8.91 -56.82
C SER A 72 8.11 -9.24 -58.07
N PHE A 73 8.13 -10.55 -58.45
CA PHE A 73 8.79 -10.99 -59.69
C PHE A 73 8.42 -10.11 -60.89
N LYS A 74 7.18 -9.66 -60.97
CA LYS A 74 6.67 -8.73 -61.98
C LYS A 74 7.24 -7.34 -61.87
N GLY A 75 7.52 -6.88 -60.64
CA GLY A 75 8.17 -5.58 -60.40
C GLY A 75 9.67 -5.62 -60.74
N ALA A 76 10.38 -6.65 -60.34
CA ALA A 76 11.79 -6.85 -60.68
C ALA A 76 12.02 -7.03 -62.21
N LEU A 77 11.08 -7.71 -62.86
CA LEU A 77 11.09 -7.82 -64.32
C LEU A 77 10.81 -6.51 -65.00
N ALA A 78 9.85 -5.68 -64.54
CA ALA A 78 9.56 -4.38 -65.09
C ALA A 78 10.76 -3.45 -64.91
N GLU A 79 11.42 -3.43 -63.77
CA GLU A 79 12.61 -2.64 -63.47
C GLU A 79 13.83 -3.06 -64.34
N ALA A 80 14.00 -4.36 -64.59
CA ALA A 80 15.04 -4.85 -65.51
C ALA A 80 14.75 -4.46 -66.97
N ILE A 81 13.47 -4.37 -67.37
CA ILE A 81 13.08 -3.93 -68.71
C ILE A 81 13.34 -2.41 -68.86
N GLU A 82 12.90 -1.60 -67.84
CA GLU A 82 13.11 -0.15 -67.83
C GLU A 82 14.60 0.24 -67.72
N GLY A 83 15.38 -0.58 -67.00
CA GLY A 83 16.86 -0.43 -66.87
C GLY A 83 17.67 -0.78 -68.11
N GLY A 84 17.03 -1.12 -69.21
CA GLY A 84 17.68 -1.35 -70.51
C GLY A 84 18.41 -2.70 -70.61
N ALA A 85 18.20 -3.63 -69.65
CA ALA A 85 18.85 -4.94 -69.67
C ALA A 85 18.48 -5.78 -70.91
N ILE A 86 17.27 -5.64 -71.43
CA ILE A 86 16.79 -6.30 -72.65
C ILE A 86 17.31 -5.62 -73.88
N ASP A 87 17.44 -4.28 -73.91
CA ASP A 87 17.99 -3.51 -74.99
C ASP A 87 19.51 -3.77 -75.15
N ALA A 88 20.24 -3.98 -74.05
CA ALA A 88 21.63 -4.39 -74.04
C ALA A 88 21.83 -5.79 -74.67
N MET A 89 20.89 -6.73 -74.42
CA MET A 89 20.89 -8.03 -75.09
C MET A 89 20.57 -7.93 -76.56
N ARG A 90 19.60 -7.10 -76.94
CA ARG A 90 19.16 -6.91 -78.35
C ARG A 90 20.26 -6.25 -79.19
N ASN A 91 21.04 -5.36 -78.59
CA ASN A 91 22.12 -4.64 -79.21
C ASN A 91 23.44 -5.38 -79.17
N GLY A 92 23.50 -6.63 -78.71
CA GLY A 92 24.69 -7.50 -78.70
C GLY A 92 25.73 -7.14 -77.65
N MET A 93 25.45 -6.20 -76.73
CA MET A 93 26.34 -5.75 -75.67
C MET A 93 26.42 -6.70 -74.49
N SER A 94 25.42 -7.57 -74.30
CA SER A 94 25.38 -8.58 -73.24
C SER A 94 24.80 -9.88 -73.75
N LYS A 95 25.40 -11.04 -73.36
CA LYS A 95 24.91 -12.39 -73.72
C LYS A 95 23.81 -12.90 -72.82
N ALA A 96 23.54 -12.25 -71.67
CA ALA A 96 22.49 -12.60 -70.74
C ALA A 96 22.09 -11.42 -69.86
N ALA A 97 20.80 -11.23 -69.67
CA ALA A 97 20.28 -10.31 -68.65
C ALA A 97 20.08 -11.13 -67.35
N ARG A 98 20.71 -10.71 -66.25
CA ARG A 98 20.51 -11.28 -64.92
C ARG A 98 19.76 -10.27 -64.06
N PHE A 99 18.74 -10.71 -63.43
CA PHE A 99 18.06 -9.99 -62.38
C PHE A 99 17.85 -10.92 -61.20
N GLU A 100 18.04 -10.39 -59.99
CA GLU A 100 17.82 -11.12 -58.75
C GLU A 100 16.50 -10.67 -58.15
N VAL A 101 15.61 -11.60 -57.96
CA VAL A 101 14.40 -11.41 -57.15
C VAL A 101 14.76 -11.86 -55.75
N LYS A 102 14.92 -10.87 -54.86
CA LYS A 102 15.10 -11.19 -53.42
C LYS A 102 13.79 -11.75 -52.91
N ALA A 103 13.83 -12.94 -52.37
CA ALA A 103 12.69 -13.52 -51.63
C ALA A 103 12.38 -12.64 -50.43
N ASP A 104 11.10 -12.52 -50.11
CA ASP A 104 10.68 -11.80 -48.89
C ASP A 104 11.26 -12.51 -47.66
N MET A 105 12.22 -11.89 -46.98
CA MET A 105 12.78 -12.40 -45.73
C MET A 105 11.78 -12.12 -44.61
N THR A 106 11.35 -13.14 -43.91
CA THR A 106 10.46 -13.03 -42.72
C THR A 106 11.23 -13.49 -41.50
N THR A 107 11.01 -12.82 -40.36
CA THR A 107 11.64 -13.19 -39.08
C THR A 107 11.35 -14.62 -38.67
N ALA A 108 10.24 -15.19 -39.10
CA ALA A 108 9.86 -16.58 -38.76
C ALA A 108 10.51 -17.65 -39.63
N ALA A 109 10.86 -17.32 -40.90
CA ALA A 109 11.36 -18.29 -41.89
C ALA A 109 12.88 -18.23 -42.06
N ASP A 110 13.48 -17.05 -41.95
CA ASP A 110 14.88 -16.82 -42.33
C ASP A 110 15.83 -16.65 -41.13
N PHE A 111 15.26 -16.50 -39.89
CA PHE A 111 16.05 -16.36 -38.69
C PHE A 111 15.76 -17.48 -37.69
N THR A 112 16.77 -18.32 -37.45
CA THR A 112 16.79 -19.28 -36.35
C THR A 112 17.46 -18.63 -35.13
N GLY A 113 16.67 -18.22 -34.14
CA GLY A 113 17.14 -17.57 -32.93
C GLY A 113 16.62 -16.12 -32.75
N GLU A 114 16.95 -15.54 -31.64
CA GLU A 114 16.52 -14.18 -31.26
C GLU A 114 17.43 -13.15 -31.94
N VAL A 115 17.13 -12.76 -33.21
CA VAL A 115 17.88 -11.76 -33.97
C VAL A 115 17.42 -10.33 -33.65
N ILE A 116 16.16 -10.19 -33.24
CA ILE A 116 15.63 -8.92 -32.73
C ILE A 116 15.81 -8.93 -31.22
N PRO A 117 16.65 -8.03 -30.65
CA PRO A 117 16.80 -7.99 -29.21
C PRO A 117 15.44 -7.70 -28.57
N ALA A 118 15.01 -8.57 -27.65
CA ALA A 118 13.79 -8.36 -26.89
C ALA A 118 13.95 -7.10 -26.01
N ASP A 119 12.98 -6.23 -26.06
CA ASP A 119 12.92 -5.06 -25.19
C ASP A 119 12.64 -5.53 -23.75
N ARG A 120 13.67 -5.49 -22.91
CA ARG A 120 13.59 -6.01 -21.53
C ARG A 120 13.13 -4.91 -20.59
N VAL A 121 11.94 -5.05 -20.02
CA VAL A 121 11.47 -4.16 -18.97
C VAL A 121 12.41 -4.27 -17.75
N PRO A 122 13.06 -3.18 -17.33
CA PRO A 122 13.96 -3.23 -16.19
C PRO A 122 13.23 -3.51 -14.89
N GLY A 123 13.89 -4.24 -13.97
CA GLY A 123 13.40 -4.58 -12.65
C GLY A 123 12.55 -5.85 -12.59
N TYR A 124 12.40 -6.37 -11.37
CA TYR A 124 11.57 -7.52 -11.08
C TYR A 124 10.18 -7.06 -10.68
N LYS A 125 9.13 -7.62 -11.30
CA LYS A 125 7.74 -7.44 -10.89
C LYS A 125 7.39 -8.53 -9.88
N TYR A 126 6.79 -8.16 -8.76
CA TYR A 126 6.43 -9.07 -7.69
C TYR A 126 5.07 -8.71 -7.10
N ASP A 127 4.44 -9.68 -6.48
CA ASP A 127 3.15 -9.49 -5.83
C ASP A 127 3.29 -8.56 -4.62
N PRO A 128 2.31 -7.69 -4.37
CA PRO A 128 2.32 -6.81 -3.21
C PRO A 128 2.31 -7.61 -1.90
N THR A 129 2.90 -7.03 -0.86
CA THR A 129 2.81 -7.49 0.52
C THR A 129 1.67 -6.82 1.26
N ARG A 130 1.53 -7.07 2.56
CA ARG A 130 0.57 -6.39 3.41
C ARG A 130 0.81 -4.88 3.42
N LEU A 131 -0.27 -4.11 3.30
CA LEU A 131 -0.20 -2.64 3.30
C LEU A 131 0.14 -2.07 4.67
N VAL A 132 -0.35 -2.71 5.75
CA VAL A 132 -0.16 -2.26 7.12
C VAL A 132 0.39 -3.43 7.94
N HIS A 133 1.56 -3.25 8.51
CA HIS A 133 2.15 -4.19 9.46
C HIS A 133 1.71 -3.84 10.88
N VAL A 134 1.49 -4.86 11.71
CA VAL A 134 1.05 -4.70 13.10
C VAL A 134 2.05 -3.89 13.93
N ARG A 135 3.35 -4.05 13.65
CA ARG A 135 4.43 -3.26 14.26
C ARG A 135 4.24 -1.75 14.15
N GLN A 136 3.52 -1.25 13.13
CA GLN A 136 3.26 0.19 12.94
C GLN A 136 2.15 0.73 13.85
N LEU A 137 1.31 -0.16 14.40
CA LEU A 137 0.17 0.19 15.23
C LEU A 137 0.51 0.17 16.73
N ILE A 138 1.63 -0.46 17.11
CA ILE A 138 2.06 -0.62 18.50
C ILE A 138 3.32 0.20 18.78
N PRO A 139 3.47 0.73 20.02
CA PRO A 139 4.70 1.39 20.44
C PRO A 139 5.90 0.45 20.32
N GLN A 140 7.02 0.99 19.88
CA GLN A 140 8.26 0.26 19.78
C GLN A 140 9.27 0.76 20.82
N GLY A 141 10.00 -0.17 21.42
CA GLY A 141 11.11 0.10 22.29
C GLY A 141 12.35 -0.67 21.85
N SER A 142 13.52 -0.30 22.34
CA SER A 142 14.77 -1.05 22.12
C SER A 142 15.23 -1.71 23.42
N THR A 143 15.81 -2.90 23.31
CA THR A 143 16.39 -3.61 24.45
C THR A 143 17.74 -4.22 24.08
N THR A 144 18.61 -4.35 25.06
CA THR A 144 19.88 -5.08 24.92
C THR A 144 19.86 -6.42 25.66
N SER A 145 18.83 -6.66 26.49
CA SER A 145 18.66 -7.86 27.29
C SER A 145 17.94 -8.96 26.52
N ASP A 146 18.12 -10.22 26.94
CA ASP A 146 17.39 -11.37 26.40
C ASP A 146 15.97 -11.51 26.96
N VAL A 147 15.68 -10.83 28.06
CA VAL A 147 14.39 -10.85 28.75
C VAL A 147 13.99 -9.43 29.10
N VAL A 148 12.77 -9.07 28.79
CA VAL A 148 12.14 -7.81 29.23
C VAL A 148 11.21 -8.13 30.37
N ARG A 149 11.58 -7.71 31.59
CA ARG A 149 10.77 -7.87 32.79
C ARG A 149 9.89 -6.65 33.00
N PHE A 150 8.61 -6.88 33.24
CA PHE A 150 7.63 -5.83 33.52
C PHE A 150 6.68 -6.25 34.63
N VAL A 151 6.04 -5.27 35.26
CA VAL A 151 5.12 -5.49 36.38
C VAL A 151 3.72 -5.13 35.94
N LYS A 152 2.77 -6.02 36.18
CA LYS A 152 1.33 -5.81 35.96
C LYS A 152 0.64 -5.62 37.30
N GLU A 153 -0.34 -4.74 37.36
CA GLU A 153 -1.33 -4.75 38.43
C GLU A 153 -2.20 -5.98 38.26
N SER A 154 -2.26 -6.82 39.24
CA SER A 154 -3.01 -8.10 39.20
C SER A 154 -4.30 -8.06 39.99
N GLY A 155 -4.45 -7.13 40.92
CA GLY A 155 -5.67 -6.96 41.70
C GLY A 155 -5.69 -5.59 42.40
N TYR A 156 -6.90 -5.10 42.59
CA TYR A 156 -7.17 -3.91 43.37
C TYR A 156 -8.40 -4.14 44.26
N SER A 157 -8.24 -4.00 45.55
CA SER A 157 -9.32 -3.99 46.52
C SER A 157 -9.59 -2.58 47.02
N ASN A 158 -10.76 -2.05 46.71
CA ASN A 158 -11.14 -0.69 47.09
C ASN A 158 -11.95 -0.68 48.39
N GLY A 159 -11.33 -0.25 49.48
CA GLY A 159 -11.98 -0.02 50.76
C GLY A 159 -12.60 1.38 50.95
N ALA A 160 -12.51 2.23 49.94
CA ALA A 160 -13.00 3.59 50.02
C ALA A 160 -14.55 3.62 50.06
N ALA A 161 -15.11 4.18 51.11
CA ALA A 161 -16.54 4.37 51.26
C ALA A 161 -16.80 5.69 52.09
N PRO A 162 -17.91 6.34 51.88
CA PRO A 162 -18.35 7.42 52.79
C PRO A 162 -18.43 6.91 54.22
N LYS A 163 -17.87 7.67 55.17
CA LYS A 163 -17.86 7.29 56.60
C LYS A 163 -18.42 8.44 57.41
N ALA A 164 -19.08 8.06 58.50
CA ALA A 164 -19.51 9.03 59.52
C ALA A 164 -18.27 9.55 60.27
N GLU A 165 -18.42 10.70 60.93
CA GLU A 165 -17.38 11.27 61.76
C GLU A 165 -16.97 10.30 62.88
N GLY A 166 -15.64 10.06 63.01
CA GLY A 166 -15.08 9.10 63.96
C GLY A 166 -15.12 7.59 63.56
N ALA A 167 -15.68 7.27 62.40
CA ALA A 167 -15.68 5.86 61.91
C ALA A 167 -14.34 5.50 61.22
N THR A 168 -13.89 4.28 61.44
CA THR A 168 -12.66 3.75 60.82
C THR A 168 -12.78 3.68 59.30
N LEU A 169 -11.74 4.18 58.59
CA LEU A 169 -11.63 4.05 57.11
C LEU A 169 -11.40 2.62 56.71
N GLY A 170 -11.94 2.24 55.54
CA GLY A 170 -11.63 0.93 54.90
C GLY A 170 -10.21 0.92 54.33
N GLN A 171 -9.55 -0.21 54.40
CA GLN A 171 -8.24 -0.44 53.82
C GLN A 171 -8.40 -0.81 52.34
N SER A 172 -7.61 -0.18 51.47
CA SER A 172 -7.46 -0.58 50.06
C SER A 172 -6.14 -1.30 49.89
N ASP A 173 -6.06 -2.22 48.95
CA ASP A 173 -4.87 -3.00 48.65
C ASP A 173 -4.65 -3.08 47.14
N PHE A 174 -3.37 -3.16 46.74
CA PHE A 174 -2.92 -3.24 45.36
C PHE A 174 -1.97 -4.42 45.20
N ASP A 175 -2.32 -5.37 44.34
CA ASP A 175 -1.49 -6.50 44.02
C ASP A 175 -0.75 -6.30 42.71
N PHE A 176 0.51 -6.68 42.69
CA PHE A 176 1.37 -6.58 41.52
C PHE A 176 1.98 -7.94 41.17
N THR A 177 2.00 -8.26 39.87
CA THR A 177 2.63 -9.48 39.37
C THR A 177 3.72 -9.13 38.37
N ALA A 178 4.93 -9.66 38.59
CA ALA A 178 6.02 -9.55 37.61
C ALA A 178 5.84 -10.59 36.51
N SER A 179 6.00 -10.16 35.26
CA SER A 179 5.95 -11.00 34.07
C SER A 179 7.20 -10.77 33.22
N ASP A 180 7.63 -11.80 32.52
CA ASP A 180 8.81 -11.79 31.68
C ASP A 180 8.43 -12.03 30.22
N ALA A 181 8.90 -11.18 29.32
CA ALA A 181 8.84 -11.39 27.88
C ALA A 181 10.22 -11.75 27.34
N ASN A 182 10.37 -12.96 26.85
CA ASN A 182 11.64 -13.43 26.29
C ASN A 182 11.82 -12.91 24.86
N VAL A 183 13.04 -12.46 24.55
CA VAL A 183 13.39 -12.07 23.19
C VAL A 183 13.49 -13.33 22.33
N GLN A 184 12.69 -13.38 21.29
CA GLN A 184 12.65 -14.48 20.32
C GLN A 184 13.31 -14.06 19.01
N LYS A 185 13.89 -15.04 18.34
CA LYS A 185 14.53 -14.86 17.05
C LYS A 185 13.57 -15.30 15.95
N ILE A 186 13.24 -14.39 15.03
CA ILE A 186 12.53 -14.70 13.80
C ILE A 186 13.52 -14.60 12.65
N GLY A 187 13.61 -15.62 11.81
CA GLY A 187 14.59 -15.59 10.73
C GLY A 187 14.36 -16.68 9.69
N THR A 188 14.90 -16.41 8.50
CA THR A 188 14.89 -17.31 7.36
C THR A 188 16.21 -17.22 6.61
N TYR A 189 16.52 -18.22 5.80
CA TYR A 189 17.65 -18.17 4.90
C TYR A 189 17.30 -18.78 3.54
N PHE A 190 18.04 -18.40 2.53
CA PHE A 190 17.99 -18.98 1.19
C PHE A 190 19.38 -18.95 0.56
N ARG A 191 19.61 -19.80 -0.45
CA ARG A 191 20.90 -19.91 -1.13
C ARG A 191 20.78 -19.40 -2.56
N ILE A 192 21.80 -18.71 -3.02
CA ILE A 192 21.90 -18.15 -4.39
C ILE A 192 23.26 -18.55 -4.94
N SER A 193 23.36 -18.89 -6.24
CA SER A 193 24.65 -19.11 -6.87
C SER A 193 25.44 -17.80 -7.02
N GLU A 194 26.76 -17.88 -6.92
CA GLU A 194 27.64 -16.71 -7.12
C GLU A 194 27.51 -16.12 -8.53
N GLU A 195 27.33 -16.97 -9.54
CA GLU A 195 27.10 -16.54 -10.92
C GLU A 195 25.82 -15.70 -11.04
N MET A 196 24.71 -16.18 -10.46
CA MET A 196 23.45 -15.44 -10.48
C MET A 196 23.54 -14.10 -9.74
N LEU A 197 24.33 -14.05 -8.67
CA LEU A 197 24.54 -12.81 -7.90
C LEU A 197 25.40 -11.81 -8.69
N ASN A 198 26.43 -12.29 -9.41
CA ASN A 198 27.35 -11.46 -10.19
C ASN A 198 26.71 -11.00 -11.51
N ASP A 199 26.00 -11.89 -12.21
CA ASP A 199 25.43 -11.61 -13.54
C ASP A 199 24.15 -10.77 -13.46
N THR A 200 23.50 -10.72 -12.29
CA THR A 200 22.21 -10.05 -12.12
C THR A 200 22.25 -9.04 -10.96
N PRO A 201 22.89 -7.85 -11.12
CA PRO A 201 23.00 -6.86 -10.04
C PRO A 201 21.67 -6.41 -9.44
N GLN A 202 20.59 -6.41 -10.25
CA GLN A 202 19.25 -6.06 -9.79
C GLN A 202 18.66 -7.07 -8.81
N LEU A 203 19.16 -8.32 -8.81
CA LEU A 203 18.71 -9.37 -7.90
C LEU A 203 19.05 -9.04 -6.44
N THR A 204 20.25 -8.52 -6.19
CA THR A 204 20.68 -8.11 -4.84
C THR A 204 19.75 -7.04 -4.28
N SER A 205 19.42 -6.02 -5.07
CA SER A 205 18.49 -4.96 -4.67
C SER A 205 17.09 -5.50 -4.41
N TYR A 206 16.59 -6.40 -5.27
CA TYR A 206 15.30 -7.06 -5.09
C TYR A 206 15.26 -7.87 -3.79
N LEU A 207 16.26 -8.70 -3.54
CA LEU A 207 16.30 -9.55 -2.36
C LEU A 207 16.44 -8.75 -1.06
N SER A 208 17.27 -7.69 -1.08
CA SER A 208 17.44 -6.79 0.07
C SER A 208 16.15 -6.05 0.45
N ALA A 209 15.28 -5.78 -0.51
CA ALA A 209 13.97 -5.16 -0.27
C ALA A 209 12.92 -6.22 0.12
N ARG A 210 12.85 -7.33 -0.63
CA ARG A 210 11.74 -8.30 -0.54
C ARG A 210 11.85 -9.25 0.66
N ALA A 211 13.06 -9.66 1.00
CA ALA A 211 13.24 -10.64 2.06
C ALA A 211 12.87 -10.09 3.46
N PRO A 212 13.20 -8.82 3.82
CA PRO A 212 12.67 -8.18 5.03
C PRO A 212 11.15 -8.10 5.06
N GLU A 213 10.49 -7.74 3.95
CA GLU A 213 9.02 -7.68 3.88
C GLU A 213 8.37 -9.03 4.20
N LYS A 214 8.94 -10.13 3.68
CA LYS A 214 8.44 -11.48 3.97
C LYS A 214 8.67 -11.90 5.42
N LEU A 215 9.73 -11.44 6.05
CA LEU A 215 9.97 -11.67 7.47
C LEU A 215 8.96 -10.91 8.33
N LEU A 216 8.66 -9.65 7.99
CA LEU A 216 7.64 -8.84 8.67
C LEU A 216 6.23 -9.45 8.59
N GLU A 217 5.89 -10.17 7.50
CA GLU A 217 4.62 -10.92 7.43
C GLU A 217 4.55 -12.04 8.48
N VAL A 218 5.68 -12.68 8.79
CA VAL A 218 5.76 -13.71 9.85
C VAL A 218 5.72 -13.05 11.22
N GLU A 219 6.41 -11.92 11.39
CA GLU A 219 6.36 -11.13 12.62
C GLU A 219 4.93 -10.71 12.97
N ASP A 220 4.17 -10.17 12.00
CA ASP A 220 2.76 -9.83 12.20
C ASP A 220 1.93 -11.01 12.72
N THR A 221 2.18 -12.19 12.16
CA THR A 221 1.49 -13.41 12.58
C THR A 221 1.87 -13.82 14.00
N GLN A 222 3.14 -13.64 14.38
CA GLN A 222 3.62 -13.90 15.73
C GLN A 222 3.10 -12.88 16.75
N ILE A 223 3.06 -11.60 16.39
CA ILE A 223 2.51 -10.54 17.25
C ILE A 223 1.03 -10.77 17.53
N LEU A 224 0.25 -11.21 16.54
CA LEU A 224 -1.18 -11.43 16.70
C LEU A 224 -1.51 -12.80 17.31
N ASN A 225 -0.98 -13.89 16.75
CA ASN A 225 -1.41 -15.25 17.01
C ASN A 225 -0.36 -16.11 17.72
N GLY A 226 0.76 -15.54 18.18
CA GLY A 226 1.78 -16.28 18.89
C GLY A 226 1.22 -16.98 20.14
N ASN A 227 1.60 -18.23 20.37
CA ASN A 227 1.04 -19.06 21.46
C ASN A 227 1.75 -18.91 22.82
N GLY A 228 2.73 -18.00 22.92
CA GLY A 228 3.49 -17.76 24.14
C GLY A 228 4.47 -18.87 24.54
N THR A 229 4.50 -19.99 23.81
CA THR A 229 5.44 -21.08 24.07
C THR A 229 6.70 -20.89 23.23
N ALA A 230 7.88 -20.76 23.86
CA ALA A 230 9.15 -20.60 23.14
C ALA A 230 9.31 -21.67 22.03
N PRO A 231 9.72 -21.29 20.80
CA PRO A 231 10.27 -20.00 20.37
C PRO A 231 9.24 -18.96 19.86
N ASN A 232 7.94 -19.12 20.11
CA ASN A 232 6.92 -18.17 19.68
C ASN A 232 6.78 -17.01 20.68
N LEU A 233 6.32 -15.86 20.17
CA LEU A 233 5.91 -14.72 21.00
C LEU A 233 4.58 -15.02 21.71
N SER A 234 4.26 -14.30 22.79
CA SER A 234 2.91 -14.28 23.36
C SER A 234 2.07 -13.27 22.55
N GLY A 235 1.23 -13.79 21.64
CA GLY A 235 0.42 -12.97 20.74
C GLY A 235 -0.66 -12.20 21.46
N ILE A 236 -1.04 -11.05 20.88
CA ILE A 236 -2.09 -10.18 21.47
C ILE A 236 -3.42 -10.92 21.58
N ILE A 237 -3.82 -11.68 20.55
CA ILE A 237 -5.09 -12.44 20.55
C ILE A 237 -5.08 -13.54 21.61
N THR A 238 -3.92 -14.16 21.86
CA THR A 238 -3.76 -15.22 22.85
C THR A 238 -3.92 -14.70 24.27
N ASP A 239 -3.43 -13.48 24.54
CA ASP A 239 -3.50 -12.85 25.85
C ASP A 239 -4.75 -11.97 26.05
N ALA A 240 -5.48 -11.63 24.97
CA ALA A 240 -6.65 -10.76 25.00
C ALA A 240 -7.79 -11.36 25.84
N THR A 241 -8.60 -10.49 26.40
CA THR A 241 -9.86 -10.90 27.05
C THR A 241 -10.82 -11.45 25.99
N ALA A 242 -11.41 -12.60 26.26
CA ALA A 242 -12.41 -13.17 25.38
C ALA A 242 -13.67 -12.28 25.33
N PHE A 243 -14.35 -12.30 24.19
CA PHE A 243 -15.63 -11.63 24.05
C PHE A 243 -16.63 -12.12 25.09
N ALA A 244 -17.39 -11.18 25.63
CA ALA A 244 -18.49 -11.46 26.54
C ALA A 244 -19.71 -10.63 26.15
N ALA A 245 -20.81 -11.29 25.83
CA ALA A 245 -22.05 -10.63 25.43
C ALA A 245 -22.66 -9.77 26.56
N GLY A 246 -22.36 -10.08 27.82
CA GLY A 246 -22.83 -9.32 28.99
C GLY A 246 -24.35 -9.14 29.02
N GLY A 247 -24.80 -7.89 29.12
CA GLY A 247 -26.23 -7.55 29.11
C GLY A 247 -26.91 -7.68 27.75
N PHE A 248 -26.16 -7.99 26.68
CA PHE A 248 -26.68 -8.20 25.33
C PHE A 248 -26.85 -9.68 24.96
N ALA A 249 -26.55 -10.59 25.90
CA ALA A 249 -26.73 -12.02 25.67
C ALA A 249 -28.21 -12.36 25.38
N ASN A 250 -28.43 -13.06 24.26
CA ASN A 250 -29.76 -13.42 23.75
C ASN A 250 -30.74 -12.22 23.62
N ALA A 251 -30.21 -11.04 23.28
CA ALA A 251 -31.02 -9.81 23.27
C ALA A 251 -31.17 -9.21 21.86
N ILE A 252 -30.43 -9.70 20.88
CA ILE A 252 -30.40 -9.16 19.52
C ILE A 252 -31.04 -10.14 18.55
N GLU A 253 -32.04 -9.70 17.82
CA GLU A 253 -32.69 -10.49 16.78
C GLU A 253 -31.82 -10.43 15.50
N SER A 254 -31.45 -11.59 14.95
CA SER A 254 -30.59 -11.69 13.74
C SER A 254 -29.26 -10.92 13.88
N ALA A 255 -28.47 -11.23 14.90
CA ALA A 255 -27.20 -10.61 15.18
C ALA A 255 -26.21 -10.70 13.99
N ASN A 256 -25.51 -9.63 13.70
CA ASN A 256 -24.55 -9.53 12.62
C ASN A 256 -23.14 -9.14 13.12
N GLU A 257 -22.16 -9.14 12.24
CA GLU A 257 -20.76 -8.82 12.58
C GLU A 257 -20.60 -7.39 13.14
N PHE A 258 -21.44 -6.46 12.71
CA PHE A 258 -21.41 -5.08 13.20
C PHE A 258 -21.88 -5.00 14.66
N ASP A 259 -22.90 -5.80 15.02
CA ASP A 259 -23.41 -5.86 16.38
C ASP A 259 -22.36 -6.43 17.33
N VAL A 260 -21.66 -7.50 16.93
CA VAL A 260 -20.56 -8.10 17.68
C VAL A 260 -19.47 -7.07 17.96
N LEU A 261 -19.02 -6.33 16.95
CA LEU A 261 -17.99 -5.30 17.12
C LEU A 261 -18.46 -4.16 18.03
N THR A 262 -19.74 -3.79 17.96
CA THR A 262 -20.33 -2.77 18.83
C THR A 262 -20.36 -3.23 20.29
N VAL A 263 -20.72 -4.49 20.54
CA VAL A 263 -20.70 -5.07 21.90
C VAL A 263 -19.27 -5.23 22.41
N ALA A 264 -18.31 -5.62 21.57
CA ALA A 264 -16.91 -5.67 21.94
C ALA A 264 -16.35 -4.30 22.36
N LEU A 265 -16.72 -3.23 21.63
CA LEU A 265 -16.39 -1.85 22.01
C LEU A 265 -17.02 -1.45 23.34
N ASN A 266 -18.27 -1.86 23.59
CA ASN A 266 -18.92 -1.64 24.88
C ASN A 266 -18.21 -2.39 26.02
N GLN A 267 -17.74 -3.63 25.79
CA GLN A 267 -16.97 -4.37 26.77
C GLN A 267 -15.69 -3.64 27.18
N LEU A 268 -14.95 -3.06 26.21
CA LEU A 268 -13.77 -2.24 26.48
C LEU A 268 -14.13 -0.95 27.25
N ALA A 269 -15.21 -0.29 26.88
CA ALA A 269 -15.66 0.92 27.56
C ALA A 269 -16.04 0.64 29.01
N LEU A 270 -16.69 -0.50 29.32
CA LEU A 270 -17.00 -0.94 30.68
C LEU A 270 -15.73 -1.24 31.50
N ALA A 271 -14.67 -1.68 30.84
CA ALA A 271 -13.35 -1.86 31.46
C ALA A 271 -12.53 -0.53 31.52
N ASN A 272 -13.14 0.61 31.15
CA ASN A 272 -12.56 1.95 31.11
C ASN A 272 -11.39 2.12 30.10
N TYR A 273 -11.37 1.32 29.04
CA TYR A 273 -10.44 1.48 27.92
C TYR A 273 -11.13 2.10 26.71
N ALA A 274 -10.42 2.98 26.01
CA ALA A 274 -10.84 3.47 24.71
C ALA A 274 -10.11 2.66 23.61
N ALA A 275 -10.85 2.09 22.68
CA ALA A 275 -10.26 1.37 21.55
C ALA A 275 -9.60 2.36 20.57
N ASP A 276 -8.38 2.05 20.15
CA ASP A 276 -7.65 2.78 19.10
C ASP A 276 -7.96 2.22 17.71
N TYR A 277 -8.02 0.90 17.60
CA TYR A 277 -8.24 0.19 16.33
C TYR A 277 -9.11 -1.05 16.51
N ILE A 278 -9.83 -1.34 15.43
CA ILE A 278 -10.51 -2.64 15.21
C ILE A 278 -9.75 -3.33 14.09
N MET A 279 -9.21 -4.52 14.34
CA MET A 279 -8.47 -5.29 13.36
C MET A 279 -9.28 -6.52 12.95
N ILE A 280 -9.54 -6.65 11.64
CA ILE A 280 -10.33 -7.75 11.07
C ILE A 280 -9.71 -8.22 9.73
N ASN A 281 -10.12 -9.42 9.32
CA ASN A 281 -9.76 -9.94 8.00
C ASN A 281 -10.50 -9.17 6.89
N PRO A 282 -9.86 -8.88 5.74
CA PRO A 282 -10.52 -8.25 4.60
C PRO A 282 -11.80 -8.96 4.14
N THR A 283 -11.86 -10.30 4.25
CA THR A 283 -13.05 -11.09 3.89
C THR A 283 -14.24 -10.74 4.77
N ASP A 284 -14.02 -10.62 6.07
CA ASP A 284 -15.09 -10.32 7.03
C ASP A 284 -15.54 -8.86 6.93
N PHE A 285 -14.60 -7.95 6.65
CA PHE A 285 -14.94 -6.57 6.32
C PHE A 285 -15.90 -6.48 5.12
N HIS A 286 -15.61 -7.22 4.05
CA HIS A 286 -16.50 -7.24 2.89
C HIS A 286 -17.84 -7.93 3.16
N LYS A 287 -17.92 -8.90 4.09
CA LYS A 287 -19.20 -9.44 4.56
C LYS A 287 -20.04 -8.33 5.21
N ILE A 288 -19.43 -7.51 6.08
CA ILE A 288 -20.12 -6.38 6.72
C ILE A 288 -20.64 -5.39 5.66
N LEU A 289 -19.85 -5.07 4.63
CA LEU A 289 -20.28 -4.19 3.54
C LEU A 289 -21.45 -4.75 2.72
N LEU A 290 -21.56 -6.06 2.64
CA LEU A 290 -22.62 -6.75 1.89
C LEU A 290 -23.90 -6.94 2.70
N LEU A 291 -23.96 -6.52 3.97
CA LEU A 291 -25.17 -6.59 4.77
C LEU A 291 -26.27 -5.72 4.16
N LYS A 292 -27.43 -6.33 4.00
CA LYS A 292 -28.63 -5.70 3.42
C LYS A 292 -29.79 -5.72 4.37
N SER A 293 -30.64 -4.69 4.28
CA SER A 293 -31.93 -4.66 4.96
C SER A 293 -32.91 -5.62 4.28
N THR A 294 -34.07 -5.84 4.93
CA THR A 294 -35.21 -6.60 4.37
C THR A 294 -35.71 -6.05 3.03
N GLN A 295 -35.43 -4.78 2.71
CA GLN A 295 -35.77 -4.13 1.45
C GLN A 295 -34.62 -4.24 0.40
N ASN A 296 -33.62 -5.08 0.60
CA ASN A 296 -32.44 -5.23 -0.25
C ASN A 296 -31.55 -3.97 -0.36
N GLU A 297 -31.65 -3.02 0.56
CA GLU A 297 -30.75 -1.87 0.62
C GLU A 297 -29.52 -2.21 1.44
N TYR A 298 -28.34 -1.77 1.03
CA TYR A 298 -27.11 -1.91 1.81
C TYR A 298 -27.21 -1.07 3.09
N LEU A 299 -26.90 -1.69 4.23
CA LEU A 299 -26.93 -1.02 5.53
C LEU A 299 -25.79 -0.01 5.70
N VAL A 300 -24.62 -0.33 5.18
CA VAL A 300 -23.41 0.48 5.32
C VAL A 300 -23.12 1.24 4.01
N LYS A 301 -23.86 2.35 3.80
CA LYS A 301 -23.73 3.13 2.56
C LYS A 301 -22.51 4.07 2.55
N ASP A 302 -22.12 4.58 3.71
CA ASP A 302 -21.12 5.66 3.82
C ASP A 302 -19.67 5.20 3.64
N TRP A 303 -19.38 3.92 3.84
CA TRP A 303 -18.04 3.37 3.67
C TRP A 303 -17.57 3.26 2.22
N ASN A 304 -18.50 3.35 1.26
CA ASN A 304 -18.18 3.34 -0.18
C ASN A 304 -17.60 4.69 -0.69
N GLN A 305 -17.49 5.71 0.15
CA GLN A 305 -17.04 7.04 -0.24
C GLN A 305 -15.51 7.24 -0.15
N GLY A 306 -14.73 6.16 -0.03
CA GLY A 306 -13.26 6.24 -0.01
C GLY A 306 -12.65 6.75 1.30
N LEU A 307 -13.44 6.96 2.34
CA LEU A 307 -12.97 7.28 3.69
C LEU A 307 -12.51 6.00 4.41
N GLN A 308 -11.53 6.13 5.30
CA GLN A 308 -11.13 5.02 6.14
C GLN A 308 -12.33 4.51 6.94
N PRO A 309 -12.68 3.21 6.87
CA PRO A 309 -13.86 2.68 7.55
C PRO A 309 -13.72 2.84 9.06
N ARG A 310 -14.80 3.26 9.70
CA ARG A 310 -14.87 3.44 11.16
C ARG A 310 -16.14 2.85 11.72
N ILE A 311 -16.03 2.12 12.81
CA ILE A 311 -17.17 1.62 13.59
C ILE A 311 -17.21 2.39 14.91
N ASN A 312 -18.31 3.05 15.19
CA ASN A 312 -18.49 3.91 16.38
C ASN A 312 -17.34 4.92 16.58
N GLY A 313 -16.78 5.45 15.48
CA GLY A 313 -15.67 6.38 15.50
C GLY A 313 -14.27 5.75 15.54
N VAL A 314 -14.15 4.43 15.79
CA VAL A 314 -12.90 3.69 15.84
C VAL A 314 -12.52 3.22 14.43
N PRO A 315 -11.29 3.49 13.95
CA PRO A 315 -10.84 3.07 12.63
C PRO A 315 -10.69 1.55 12.55
N VAL A 316 -11.09 0.99 11.40
CA VAL A 316 -10.94 -0.43 11.08
C VAL A 316 -9.69 -0.64 10.25
N ILE A 317 -8.82 -1.54 10.70
CA ILE A 317 -7.60 -1.95 10.02
C ILE A 317 -7.80 -3.34 9.43
N LEU A 318 -7.55 -3.45 8.14
CA LEU A 318 -7.64 -4.72 7.42
C LEU A 318 -6.27 -5.40 7.42
N ASN A 319 -6.19 -6.58 8.03
CA ASN A 319 -4.95 -7.35 8.07
C ASN A 319 -5.20 -8.83 7.79
N THR A 320 -4.46 -9.39 6.84
CA THR A 320 -4.55 -10.81 6.45
C THR A 320 -3.87 -11.76 7.43
N ALA A 321 -3.16 -11.26 8.46
CA ALA A 321 -2.61 -12.09 9.53
C ALA A 321 -3.69 -12.59 10.49
N ILE A 322 -4.83 -11.88 10.60
CA ILE A 322 -6.00 -12.37 11.32
C ILE A 322 -6.74 -13.35 10.41
N THR A 323 -7.04 -14.52 10.94
CA THR A 323 -7.84 -15.53 10.25
C THR A 323 -9.26 -14.99 10.02
N SER A 324 -9.88 -15.36 8.91
CA SER A 324 -11.30 -15.04 8.67
C SER A 324 -12.15 -15.59 9.82
N ASP A 325 -13.22 -14.88 10.14
CA ASP A 325 -14.13 -15.13 11.26
C ASP A 325 -13.61 -14.68 12.63
N LYS A 326 -12.35 -14.13 12.70
CA LYS A 326 -11.78 -13.61 13.93
C LYS A 326 -11.62 -12.11 13.89
N TYR A 327 -11.69 -11.48 15.06
CA TYR A 327 -11.47 -10.05 15.21
C TYR A 327 -10.66 -9.74 16.47
N LEU A 328 -10.05 -8.57 16.47
CA LEU A 328 -9.33 -8.00 17.61
C LEU A 328 -9.70 -6.53 17.74
N VAL A 329 -10.23 -6.15 18.87
CA VAL A 329 -10.57 -4.77 19.22
C VAL A 329 -9.76 -4.36 20.43
N GLY A 330 -9.12 -3.20 20.43
CA GLY A 330 -8.37 -2.81 21.61
C GLY A 330 -7.65 -1.49 21.53
N ASN A 331 -6.95 -1.19 22.63
CA ASN A 331 -6.03 -0.06 22.74
C ASN A 331 -4.60 -0.56 22.54
N PHE A 332 -4.10 -0.44 21.33
CA PHE A 332 -2.77 -0.90 20.94
C PHE A 332 -1.66 -0.02 21.53
N GLY A 333 -1.96 1.27 21.73
CA GLY A 333 -0.99 2.24 22.25
C GLY A 333 -0.63 2.02 23.72
N MET A 334 -1.58 1.57 24.54
CA MET A 334 -1.39 1.36 25.98
C MET A 334 -1.21 -0.09 26.37
N GLY A 335 -1.87 -1.00 25.64
CA GLY A 335 -2.01 -2.40 26.04
C GLY A 335 -0.77 -3.24 25.78
N THR A 336 0.01 -2.92 24.76
CA THR A 336 1.15 -3.72 24.31
C THR A 336 2.31 -2.87 23.85
N GLN A 337 3.51 -3.44 23.83
CA GLN A 337 4.73 -2.81 23.29
C GLN A 337 5.63 -3.86 22.66
N LEU A 338 6.16 -3.54 21.47
CA LEU A 338 7.19 -4.36 20.81
C LEU A 338 8.58 -3.88 21.23
N TRP A 339 9.39 -4.80 21.70
CA TRP A 339 10.79 -4.55 22.06
C TRP A 339 11.69 -5.15 20.99
N VAL A 340 12.44 -4.30 20.31
CA VAL A 340 13.38 -4.70 19.28
C VAL A 340 14.79 -4.76 19.88
N ARG A 341 15.42 -5.94 19.85
CA ARG A 341 16.81 -6.12 20.22
C ARG A 341 17.72 -5.97 19.01
N ASP A 342 17.44 -6.72 17.96
CA ASP A 342 18.15 -6.64 16.70
C ASP A 342 17.12 -6.35 15.59
N ASN A 343 17.32 -5.26 14.87
CA ASN A 343 16.47 -4.91 13.73
C ASN A 343 16.58 -5.95 12.61
N VAL A 344 15.61 -5.96 11.73
CA VAL A 344 15.65 -6.79 10.51
C VAL A 344 16.94 -6.50 9.74
N GLY A 345 17.78 -7.51 9.62
CA GLY A 345 19.04 -7.45 8.92
C GLY A 345 19.10 -8.50 7.81
N VAL A 346 19.72 -8.14 6.68
CA VAL A 346 20.03 -9.05 5.57
C VAL A 346 21.54 -9.24 5.52
N GLU A 347 21.99 -10.46 5.70
CA GLU A 347 23.41 -10.80 5.76
C GLU A 347 23.75 -11.87 4.72
N PHE A 348 24.91 -11.72 4.08
CA PHE A 348 25.39 -12.62 3.02
C PHE A 348 26.62 -13.41 3.53
N PHE A 349 26.54 -14.73 3.48
CA PHE A 349 27.59 -15.62 3.94
C PHE A 349 28.04 -16.55 2.81
N ARG A 350 29.35 -16.53 2.53
CA ARG A 350 29.97 -17.46 1.56
C ARG A 350 30.46 -18.74 2.21
N GLU A 351 30.75 -18.69 3.50
CA GLU A 351 31.44 -19.76 4.24
C GLU A 351 30.49 -20.75 4.93
N ASP A 352 29.24 -20.81 4.51
CA ASP A 352 28.24 -21.71 5.08
C ASP A 352 28.31 -23.11 4.46
N GLY A 353 28.55 -24.12 5.28
CA GLY A 353 28.57 -25.52 4.88
C GLY A 353 29.49 -25.82 3.69
N THR A 354 28.95 -26.20 2.53
CA THR A 354 29.67 -26.50 1.30
C THR A 354 29.69 -25.36 0.30
N ASN A 355 29.19 -24.20 0.64
CA ASN A 355 28.99 -23.06 -0.28
C ASN A 355 30.25 -22.70 -1.07
N VAL A 356 31.41 -22.65 -0.43
CA VAL A 356 32.69 -22.33 -1.09
C VAL A 356 33.03 -23.33 -2.20
N ARG A 357 32.71 -24.62 -2.02
CA ARG A 357 32.97 -25.65 -3.03
C ARG A 357 31.92 -25.68 -4.13
N ASP A 358 30.70 -25.32 -3.77
CA ASP A 358 29.52 -25.46 -4.65
C ASP A 358 29.19 -24.14 -5.35
N GLY A 359 29.94 -23.03 -5.09
CA GLY A 359 29.68 -21.72 -5.70
C GLY A 359 28.37 -21.07 -5.24
N PHE A 360 27.98 -21.21 -3.97
CA PHE A 360 26.77 -20.61 -3.42
C PHE A 360 27.07 -19.54 -2.37
N VAL A 361 26.12 -18.62 -2.22
CA VAL A 361 26.06 -17.63 -1.14
C VAL A 361 24.76 -17.86 -0.36
N THR A 362 24.86 -18.03 0.96
CA THR A 362 23.70 -18.10 1.85
C THR A 362 23.32 -16.68 2.27
N VAL A 363 22.07 -16.31 2.01
CA VAL A 363 21.50 -15.04 2.47
C VAL A 363 20.62 -15.34 3.66
N ARG A 364 20.91 -14.72 4.79
CA ARG A 364 20.16 -14.83 6.04
C ARG A 364 19.44 -13.53 6.31
N VAL A 365 18.14 -13.62 6.60
CA VAL A 365 17.34 -12.51 7.08
C VAL A 365 16.83 -12.86 8.46
N GLN A 366 17.09 -12.01 9.44
CA GLN A 366 16.71 -12.26 10.82
C GLN A 366 16.46 -10.97 11.59
N GLU A 367 15.67 -11.11 12.65
CA GLU A 367 15.45 -10.09 13.67
C GLU A 367 15.35 -10.76 15.05
N ARG A 368 15.43 -9.96 16.11
CA ARG A 368 15.20 -10.42 17.48
C ARG A 368 14.27 -9.44 18.18
N VAL A 369 13.10 -9.93 18.56
CA VAL A 369 12.03 -9.12 19.14
C VAL A 369 11.42 -9.79 20.36
N ALA A 370 10.84 -9.01 21.26
CA ALA A 370 9.99 -9.46 22.34
C ALA A 370 8.70 -8.63 22.33
N LEU A 371 7.58 -9.26 22.67
CA LEU A 371 6.30 -8.59 22.82
C LEU A 371 5.90 -8.59 24.30
N THR A 372 5.56 -7.42 24.83
CA THR A 372 5.04 -7.29 26.19
C THR A 372 3.56 -6.88 26.12
N ASN A 373 2.69 -7.71 26.70
CA ASN A 373 1.27 -7.41 26.84
C ASN A 373 1.02 -6.94 28.28
N TYR A 374 1.01 -5.61 28.46
CA TYR A 374 0.86 -5.00 29.79
C TYR A 374 -0.53 -5.16 30.34
N LEU A 375 -1.52 -4.90 29.51
CA LEU A 375 -2.94 -4.79 29.89
C LEU A 375 -3.81 -5.69 28.99
N PRO A 376 -3.94 -6.99 29.33
CA PRO A 376 -4.78 -7.91 28.55
C PRO A 376 -6.22 -7.43 28.40
N ASN A 377 -6.78 -6.78 29.43
CA ASN A 377 -8.13 -6.23 29.44
C ASN A 377 -8.34 -5.03 28.50
N ALA A 378 -7.25 -4.47 27.96
CA ALA A 378 -7.31 -3.43 26.93
C ALA A 378 -7.61 -4.00 25.53
N PHE A 379 -7.72 -5.33 25.41
CA PHE A 379 -8.01 -6.03 24.16
C PHE A 379 -9.19 -6.99 24.35
N VAL A 380 -10.06 -7.05 23.35
CA VAL A 380 -11.13 -8.04 23.22
C VAL A 380 -10.92 -8.76 21.90
N ALA A 381 -10.85 -10.08 21.99
CA ALA A 381 -10.76 -10.96 20.83
C ALA A 381 -11.90 -11.99 20.85
N GLY A 382 -12.38 -12.37 19.68
CA GLY A 382 -13.43 -13.37 19.56
C GLY A 382 -13.58 -13.88 18.13
N ASP A 383 -14.55 -14.76 17.96
CA ASP A 383 -14.94 -15.36 16.70
C ASP A 383 -16.34 -14.86 16.32
N PHE A 384 -16.51 -14.27 15.14
CA PHE A 384 -17.81 -13.71 14.75
C PHE A 384 -18.96 -14.71 14.77
N SER A 385 -18.71 -15.98 14.36
CA SER A 385 -19.73 -17.04 14.36
C SER A 385 -20.23 -17.36 15.76
N ASP A 386 -19.32 -17.55 16.70
CA ASP A 386 -19.66 -17.93 18.07
C ASP A 386 -20.28 -16.76 18.84
N ASP A 387 -19.72 -15.57 18.64
CA ASP A 387 -20.15 -14.36 19.34
C ASP A 387 -21.50 -13.85 18.84
N LYS A 388 -21.82 -14.02 17.54
CA LYS A 388 -23.18 -13.78 17.02
C LYS A 388 -24.19 -14.71 17.69
N ALA A 389 -23.89 -16.00 17.78
CA ALA A 389 -24.74 -16.95 18.44
C ALA A 389 -24.97 -16.63 19.93
N ALA A 390 -23.98 -16.05 20.60
CA ALA A 390 -24.13 -15.60 21.99
C ALA A 390 -25.01 -14.35 22.15
N LEU A 391 -25.14 -13.52 21.11
CA LEU A 391 -25.98 -12.32 21.09
C LEU A 391 -27.41 -12.61 20.63
N GLU A 392 -27.62 -13.63 19.80
CA GLU A 392 -28.85 -13.89 19.10
C GLU A 392 -29.92 -14.46 20.05
N THR A 393 -31.17 -13.96 19.91
CA THR A 393 -32.31 -14.51 20.61
C THR A 393 -32.63 -15.91 20.09
N ALA A 394 -32.81 -16.87 21.01
CA ALA A 394 -33.14 -18.27 20.68
C ALA A 394 -34.49 -18.41 19.98
#